data_966606896e3a7fb91b1e9ce8609b949d
#
_entry.id   966606896e3a7fb91b1e9ce8609b949d
#
_cell.length_a   1.000
_cell.length_b   1.000
_cell.length_c   1.000
_cell.angle_alpha   90.00
_cell.angle_beta   90.00
_cell.angle_gamma   90.00
#
_symmetry.space_group_name_H-M   'P 1'
#
loop_
_entity.id
_entity.type
_entity.pdbx_description
1 polymer ?
#
loop_
_entity_poly.entity_id
_entity_poly.type
_entity_poly.pdbx_seq_one_letter_code
_entity_poly.pdbx_strand_id
1 'polypeptide(L)'
;DGRTVTAKAYPIGIDWDHFQAQGDTGESRQAEQRLLSSTRRRTAMIGVDRLDYSKGLPERIDGIGRFFDQHPERVRDLVYIQVAPPSREDVESYQQIRTLLEQKTGQINGARSEVDLVPIRYVNRGYTHAELYGFFRAAKIGLVTPLRDGMNLVAKEYVAAQDPDDPGVLILSRFAGAAQQLEDAVLVNPHSPDDVAHAIGKALDMKIDERRARYDSMVRTVHDDNVEKWTEDFVTDLTA
;
A
#
# COMPACT_ATOMS: atom_id res chain seq x y z
N ASP A 1 -32.57 16.42 29.91
CA ASP A 1 -33.02 16.37 28.53
C ASP A 1 -32.78 14.96 28.02
N GLY A 2 -33.86 14.13 27.91
CA GLY A 2 -33.78 12.72 27.48
C GLY A 2 -33.47 12.55 26.01
N ARG A 3 -32.43 13.18 25.50
CA ARG A 3 -31.95 13.00 24.12
C ARG A 3 -31.05 11.78 24.05
N THR A 4 -31.40 10.86 23.16
CA THR A 4 -30.50 9.77 22.73
C THR A 4 -29.68 10.24 21.53
N VAL A 5 -28.36 10.08 21.58
CA VAL A 5 -27.45 10.33 20.45
C VAL A 5 -26.86 9.00 20.04
N THR A 6 -27.01 8.65 18.77
CA THR A 6 -26.42 7.46 18.18
C THR A 6 -25.18 7.85 17.36
N ALA A 7 -24.07 7.15 17.57
CA ALA A 7 -22.87 7.28 16.75
C ALA A 7 -22.63 5.95 16.00
N LYS A 8 -22.42 6.03 14.69
CA LYS A 8 -22.15 4.87 13.83
C LYS A 8 -20.94 5.15 12.93
N ALA A 9 -20.14 4.14 12.67
CA ALA A 9 -19.07 4.22 11.69
C ALA A 9 -19.60 3.79 10.32
N TYR A 10 -19.19 4.53 9.27
CA TYR A 10 -19.50 4.22 7.88
C TYR A 10 -18.18 4.06 7.13
N PRO A 11 -17.64 2.84 7.03
CA PRO A 11 -16.36 2.59 6.38
C PRO A 11 -16.50 2.73 4.86
N ILE A 12 -15.93 3.81 4.31
CA ILE A 12 -16.02 4.10 2.88
C ILE A 12 -15.28 3.04 2.03
N GLY A 13 -15.92 2.62 0.91
CA GLY A 13 -15.35 1.77 -0.12
C GLY A 13 -14.76 2.54 -1.29
N ILE A 14 -14.14 1.81 -2.22
CA ILE A 14 -13.77 2.33 -3.54
C ILE A 14 -14.96 2.23 -4.49
N ASP A 15 -14.96 3.04 -5.54
CA ASP A 15 -15.80 2.82 -6.70
C ASP A 15 -15.22 1.65 -7.50
N TRP A 16 -15.79 0.46 -7.26
CA TRP A 16 -15.25 -0.79 -7.79
C TRP A 16 -15.25 -0.80 -9.33
N ASP A 17 -16.38 -0.48 -9.96
CA ASP A 17 -16.52 -0.56 -11.41
C ASP A 17 -15.63 0.46 -12.12
N HIS A 18 -15.60 1.69 -11.60
CA HIS A 18 -14.70 2.72 -12.12
C HIS A 18 -13.22 2.30 -11.96
N PHE A 19 -12.85 1.72 -10.84
CA PHE A 19 -11.46 1.30 -10.60
C PHE A 19 -11.08 0.12 -11.49
N GLN A 20 -11.96 -0.89 -11.65
CA GLN A 20 -11.69 -2.02 -12.56
C GLN A 20 -11.56 -1.56 -14.02
N ALA A 21 -12.36 -0.60 -14.47
CA ALA A 21 -12.26 -0.03 -15.81
C ALA A 21 -10.88 0.62 -16.08
N GLN A 22 -10.15 1.09 -15.04
CA GLN A 22 -8.78 1.58 -15.22
C GLN A 22 -7.83 0.46 -15.66
N GLY A 23 -8.03 -0.77 -15.17
CA GLY A 23 -7.22 -1.94 -15.50
C GLY A 23 -7.27 -2.32 -16.98
N ASP A 24 -8.40 -2.08 -17.63
CA ASP A 24 -8.62 -2.42 -19.05
C ASP A 24 -7.99 -1.42 -20.03
N THR A 25 -7.40 -0.36 -19.54
CA THR A 25 -6.80 0.68 -20.38
C THR A 25 -5.43 0.28 -20.93
N GLY A 26 -5.05 0.86 -22.08
CA GLY A 26 -3.69 0.71 -22.63
C GLY A 26 -2.62 1.31 -21.70
N GLU A 27 -2.97 2.39 -20.99
CA GLU A 27 -2.09 3.08 -20.04
C GLU A 27 -1.74 2.17 -18.85
N SER A 28 -2.73 1.46 -18.29
CA SER A 28 -2.54 0.51 -17.20
C SER A 28 -1.61 -0.64 -17.63
N ARG A 29 -1.89 -1.27 -18.76
CA ARG A 29 -1.05 -2.36 -19.30
C ARG A 29 0.39 -1.90 -19.57
N GLN A 30 0.57 -0.69 -20.08
CA GLN A 30 1.90 -0.13 -20.31
C GLN A 30 2.63 0.15 -18.97
N ALA A 31 1.93 0.65 -17.96
CA ALA A 31 2.49 0.89 -16.62
C ALA A 31 2.92 -0.42 -15.95
N GLU A 32 2.09 -1.46 -16.02
CA GLU A 32 2.42 -2.80 -15.55
C GLU A 32 3.70 -3.34 -16.20
N GLN A 33 3.76 -3.35 -17.54
CA GLN A 33 4.92 -3.82 -18.28
C GLN A 33 6.18 -3.01 -17.97
N ARG A 34 6.05 -1.69 -17.82
CA ARG A 34 7.14 -0.80 -17.44
C ARG A 34 7.71 -1.16 -16.08
N LEU A 35 6.85 -1.45 -15.10
CA LEU A 35 7.30 -1.86 -13.78
C LEU A 35 7.98 -3.23 -13.83
N LEU A 36 7.34 -4.23 -14.41
CA LEU A 36 7.88 -5.60 -14.55
C LEU A 36 9.25 -5.61 -15.25
N SER A 37 9.39 -4.90 -16.38
CA SER A 37 10.66 -4.82 -17.10
C SER A 37 11.76 -4.11 -16.29
N SER A 38 11.38 -3.07 -15.53
CA SER A 38 12.33 -2.26 -14.75
C SER A 38 12.86 -2.98 -13.52
N THR A 39 12.14 -3.96 -13.00
CA THR A 39 12.54 -4.71 -11.79
C THR A 39 13.54 -5.82 -12.06
N ARG A 40 13.77 -6.19 -13.34
CA ARG A 40 14.71 -7.23 -13.73
C ARG A 40 14.48 -8.55 -12.99
N ARG A 41 13.25 -9.00 -12.90
CA ARG A 41 12.79 -10.21 -12.19
C ARG A 41 12.84 -10.14 -10.65
N ARG A 42 13.19 -9.00 -10.06
CA ARG A 42 13.04 -8.82 -8.61
C ARG A 42 11.58 -8.70 -8.23
N THR A 43 11.21 -9.18 -7.06
CA THR A 43 9.90 -8.94 -6.49
C THR A 43 9.70 -7.45 -6.25
N ALA A 44 8.67 -6.86 -6.86
CA ALA A 44 8.29 -5.49 -6.61
C ALA A 44 7.43 -5.42 -5.34
N MET A 45 7.85 -4.57 -4.40
CA MET A 45 7.05 -4.11 -3.27
C MET A 45 6.71 -2.64 -3.48
N ILE A 46 5.46 -2.24 -3.30
CA ILE A 46 4.98 -0.88 -3.58
C ILE A 46 4.28 -0.25 -2.39
N GLY A 47 4.58 1.03 -2.16
CA GLY A 47 3.81 1.92 -1.28
C GLY A 47 3.41 3.17 -2.05
N VAL A 48 2.16 3.58 -1.91
CA VAL A 48 1.61 4.78 -2.56
C VAL A 48 0.91 5.61 -1.50
N ASP A 49 1.47 6.74 -1.16
CA ASP A 49 0.91 7.67 -0.18
C ASP A 49 1.37 9.09 -0.48
N ARG A 50 0.51 10.06 -0.25
CA ARG A 50 0.94 11.47 -0.24
C ARG A 50 1.98 11.68 0.87
N LEU A 51 2.88 12.64 0.66
CA LEU A 51 3.76 13.09 1.74
C LEU A 51 2.90 13.68 2.87
N ASP A 52 2.72 12.91 3.95
CA ASP A 52 1.93 13.26 5.12
C ASP A 52 2.49 12.53 6.34
N TYR A 53 2.58 13.22 7.48
CA TYR A 53 3.13 12.66 8.73
C TYR A 53 2.35 11.44 9.24
N SER A 54 1.04 11.38 8.98
CA SER A 54 0.21 10.26 9.39
C SER A 54 0.48 8.97 8.61
N LYS A 55 1.13 9.07 7.45
CA LYS A 55 1.38 7.93 6.56
C LYS A 55 2.57 7.05 6.95
N GLY A 56 3.39 7.51 7.90
CA GLY A 56 4.49 6.70 8.45
C GLY A 56 5.57 6.34 7.43
N LEU A 57 5.84 7.25 6.48
CA LEU A 57 6.81 6.97 5.42
C LEU A 57 8.24 6.78 5.94
N PRO A 58 8.75 7.61 6.88
CA PRO A 58 10.06 7.38 7.48
C PRO A 58 10.15 6.06 8.24
N GLU A 59 9.11 5.71 9.02
CA GLU A 59 9.04 4.46 9.80
C GLU A 59 8.96 3.24 8.87
N ARG A 60 8.27 3.37 7.74
CA ARG A 60 8.25 2.35 6.68
C ARG A 60 9.63 2.08 6.11
N ILE A 61 10.39 3.14 5.82
CA ILE A 61 11.77 3.01 5.34
C ILE A 61 12.66 2.35 6.42
N ASP A 62 12.48 2.68 7.70
CA ASP A 62 13.19 2.01 8.80
C ASP A 62 12.88 0.50 8.84
N GLY A 63 11.61 0.12 8.66
CA GLY A 63 11.21 -1.29 8.59
C GLY A 63 11.84 -2.03 7.41
N ILE A 64 11.93 -1.39 6.25
CA ILE A 64 12.61 -1.95 5.05
C ILE A 64 14.11 -2.05 5.29
N GLY A 65 14.74 -1.03 5.88
CA GLY A 65 16.13 -1.05 6.27
C GLY A 65 16.42 -2.20 7.24
N ARG A 66 15.55 -2.38 8.23
CA ARG A 66 15.65 -3.46 9.22
C ARG A 66 15.52 -4.85 8.57
N PHE A 67 14.63 -5.00 7.58
CA PHE A 67 14.54 -6.24 6.80
C PHE A 67 15.86 -6.56 6.08
N PHE A 68 16.46 -5.57 5.41
CA PHE A 68 17.74 -5.77 4.74
C PHE A 68 18.93 -5.96 5.70
N ASP A 69 18.84 -5.46 6.95
CA ASP A 69 19.85 -5.75 7.98
C ASP A 69 19.79 -7.21 8.44
N GLN A 70 18.57 -7.74 8.59
CA GLN A 70 18.33 -9.12 9.00
C GLN A 70 18.54 -10.12 7.87
N HIS A 71 18.32 -9.70 6.61
CA HIS A 71 18.35 -10.54 5.41
C HIS A 71 19.17 -9.87 4.28
N PRO A 72 20.48 -9.66 4.46
CA PRO A 72 21.30 -8.98 3.46
C PRO A 72 21.35 -9.71 2.12
N GLU A 73 21.17 -11.03 2.10
CA GLU A 73 21.10 -11.85 0.91
C GLU A 73 19.88 -11.54 0.03
N ARG A 74 18.78 -11.02 0.63
CA ARG A 74 17.50 -10.74 -0.07
C ARG A 74 17.49 -9.38 -0.79
N VAL A 75 18.55 -8.57 -0.66
CA VAL A 75 18.65 -7.26 -1.34
C VAL A 75 18.54 -7.40 -2.86
N ARG A 76 19.00 -8.53 -3.40
CA ARG A 76 18.91 -8.82 -4.85
C ARG A 76 17.55 -9.35 -5.29
N ASP A 77 16.72 -9.83 -4.37
CA ASP A 77 15.42 -10.44 -4.67
C ASP A 77 14.27 -9.41 -4.69
N LEU A 78 14.45 -8.28 -3.99
CA LEU A 78 13.41 -7.31 -3.72
C LEU A 78 13.78 -5.91 -4.23
N VAL A 79 12.80 -5.18 -4.74
CA VAL A 79 12.87 -3.73 -4.94
C VAL A 79 11.65 -3.08 -4.34
N TYR A 80 11.86 -2.09 -3.48
CA TYR A 80 10.78 -1.26 -2.97
C TYR A 80 10.59 -0.01 -3.82
N ILE A 81 9.35 0.30 -4.17
CA ILE A 81 8.95 1.50 -4.89
C ILE A 81 8.04 2.32 -3.98
N GLN A 82 8.49 3.50 -3.55
CA GLN A 82 7.66 4.48 -2.85
C GLN A 82 7.22 5.56 -3.83
N VAL A 83 5.93 5.59 -4.11
CA VAL A 83 5.30 6.72 -4.80
C VAL A 83 4.77 7.68 -3.72
N ALA A 84 5.31 8.89 -3.69
CA ALA A 84 4.93 9.89 -2.68
C ALA A 84 4.74 11.26 -3.35
N PRO A 85 3.58 11.51 -3.98
CA PRO A 85 3.30 12.80 -4.58
C PRO A 85 3.37 13.91 -3.53
N PRO A 86 3.89 15.09 -3.91
CA PRO A 86 3.94 16.25 -3.05
C PRO A 86 2.55 16.61 -2.53
N SER A 87 2.48 17.05 -1.28
CA SER A 87 1.26 17.56 -0.66
C SER A 87 1.62 18.71 0.25
N ARG A 88 0.85 19.80 0.19
CA ARG A 88 0.97 20.96 1.09
C ARG A 88 2.42 21.45 1.23
N GLU A 89 3.11 21.67 0.10
CA GLU A 89 4.54 22.03 0.04
C GLU A 89 4.90 23.31 0.82
N ASP A 90 3.95 24.19 1.07
CA ASP A 90 4.13 25.44 1.84
C ASP A 90 4.17 25.19 3.38
N VAL A 91 3.93 23.97 3.85
CA VAL A 91 3.91 23.63 5.27
C VAL A 91 5.24 23.00 5.69
N GLU A 92 5.95 23.63 6.60
CA GLU A 92 7.29 23.25 7.05
C GLU A 92 7.38 21.79 7.50
N SER A 93 6.37 21.27 8.21
CA SER A 93 6.35 19.86 8.66
C SER A 93 6.37 18.86 7.50
N TYR A 94 5.80 19.19 6.33
CA TYR A 94 5.82 18.34 5.15
C TYR A 94 7.18 18.36 4.45
N GLN A 95 7.86 19.51 4.45
CA GLN A 95 9.23 19.62 3.95
C GLN A 95 10.20 18.81 4.81
N GLN A 96 10.02 18.83 6.13
CA GLN A 96 10.82 18.03 7.06
C GLN A 96 10.66 16.52 6.82
N ILE A 97 9.42 16.03 6.61
CA ILE A 97 9.16 14.62 6.29
C ILE A 97 9.83 14.24 4.97
N ARG A 98 9.73 15.10 3.94
CA ARG A 98 10.40 14.87 2.67
C ARG A 98 11.90 14.73 2.83
N THR A 99 12.55 15.67 3.53
CA THR A 99 13.98 15.65 3.79
C THR A 99 14.39 14.38 4.54
N LEU A 100 13.64 14.00 5.57
CA LEU A 100 13.89 12.78 6.34
C LEU A 100 13.76 11.52 5.49
N LEU A 101 12.73 11.45 4.64
CA LEU A 101 12.49 10.33 3.74
C LEU A 101 13.63 10.19 2.70
N GLU A 102 14.03 11.30 2.09
CA GLU A 102 15.14 11.34 1.15
C GLU A 102 16.47 10.93 1.82
N GLN A 103 16.73 11.40 3.04
CA GLN A 103 17.92 11.04 3.82
C GLN A 103 17.96 9.53 4.15
N LYS A 104 16.88 8.98 4.71
CA LYS A 104 16.80 7.56 5.07
C LYS A 104 16.92 6.67 3.83
N THR A 105 16.22 7.01 2.75
CA THR A 105 16.32 6.31 1.47
C THR A 105 17.75 6.35 0.93
N GLY A 106 18.38 7.52 0.96
CA GLY A 106 19.79 7.70 0.54
C GLY A 106 20.76 6.87 1.36
N GLN A 107 20.56 6.79 2.67
CA GLN A 107 21.41 5.97 3.57
C GLN A 107 21.31 4.47 3.24
N ILE A 108 20.09 3.95 3.08
CA ILE A 108 19.90 2.53 2.75
C ILE A 108 20.45 2.21 1.36
N ASN A 109 20.14 3.05 0.38
CA ASN A 109 20.66 2.86 -0.96
C ASN A 109 22.19 2.94 -1.00
N GLY A 110 22.79 3.96 -0.38
CA GLY A 110 24.24 4.11 -0.32
C GLY A 110 24.97 2.91 0.30
N ALA A 111 24.36 2.28 1.30
CA ALA A 111 24.94 1.12 1.97
C ALA A 111 24.74 -0.21 1.20
N ARG A 112 23.73 -0.31 0.30
CA ARG A 112 23.28 -1.60 -0.28
C ARG A 112 23.12 -1.62 -1.79
N SER A 113 23.27 -0.46 -2.47
CA SER A 113 23.23 -0.42 -3.94
C SER A 113 24.51 -1.00 -4.53
N GLU A 114 24.35 -1.59 -5.70
CA GLU A 114 25.44 -1.92 -6.61
C GLU A 114 25.23 -1.16 -7.93
N VAL A 115 26.15 -1.22 -8.86
CA VAL A 115 26.08 -0.49 -10.15
C VAL A 115 24.76 -0.78 -10.89
N ASP A 116 24.25 -2.00 -10.78
CA ASP A 116 23.04 -2.48 -11.45
C ASP A 116 21.85 -2.70 -10.52
N LEU A 117 21.96 -2.34 -9.23
CA LEU A 117 20.99 -2.61 -8.20
C LEU A 117 20.75 -1.42 -7.29
N VAL A 118 19.49 -0.98 -7.23
CA VAL A 118 18.99 0.03 -6.28
C VAL A 118 17.84 -0.61 -5.48
N PRO A 119 17.98 -0.77 -4.15
CA PRO A 119 16.97 -1.43 -3.31
C PRO A 119 15.67 -0.63 -3.17
N ILE A 120 15.77 0.69 -3.05
CA ILE A 120 14.62 1.58 -2.84
C ILE A 120 14.56 2.62 -3.94
N ARG A 121 13.41 2.68 -4.63
CA ARG A 121 13.07 3.71 -5.62
C ARG A 121 12.06 4.67 -5.02
N TYR A 122 12.51 5.86 -4.68
CA TYR A 122 11.64 6.92 -4.21
C TYR A 122 11.22 7.81 -5.38
N VAL A 123 9.92 8.00 -5.56
CA VAL A 123 9.32 8.75 -6.67
C VAL A 123 8.40 9.83 -6.10
N ASN A 124 8.86 11.08 -6.16
CA ASN A 124 8.15 12.24 -5.64
C ASN A 124 7.29 12.91 -6.73
N ARG A 125 6.36 12.16 -7.31
CA ARG A 125 5.35 12.65 -8.27
C ARG A 125 4.09 11.80 -8.23
N GLY A 126 2.97 12.39 -8.70
CA GLY A 126 1.72 11.66 -8.90
C GLY A 126 1.70 10.84 -10.19
N TYR A 127 0.79 9.89 -10.22
CA TYR A 127 0.44 9.06 -11.36
C TYR A 127 -1.08 9.05 -11.52
N THR A 128 -1.57 8.71 -12.71
CA THR A 128 -3.00 8.51 -12.96
C THR A 128 -3.50 7.25 -12.26
N HIS A 129 -4.81 7.12 -12.08
CA HIS A 129 -5.39 5.89 -11.51
C HIS A 129 -5.09 4.67 -12.39
N ALA A 130 -5.07 4.83 -13.71
CA ALA A 130 -4.72 3.77 -14.65
C ALA A 130 -3.25 3.32 -14.49
N GLU A 131 -2.31 4.25 -14.36
CA GLU A 131 -0.90 3.91 -14.09
C GLU A 131 -0.75 3.21 -12.74
N LEU A 132 -1.44 3.70 -11.69
CA LEU A 132 -1.40 3.10 -10.35
C LEU A 132 -1.98 1.68 -10.36
N TYR A 133 -3.10 1.46 -11.07
CA TYR A 133 -3.65 0.12 -11.26
C TYR A 133 -2.59 -0.84 -11.83
N GLY A 134 -1.93 -0.45 -12.92
CA GLY A 134 -0.87 -1.25 -13.54
C GLY A 134 0.31 -1.52 -12.59
N PHE A 135 0.72 -0.52 -11.79
CA PHE A 135 1.77 -0.72 -10.79
C PHE A 135 1.35 -1.66 -9.66
N PHE A 136 0.11 -1.54 -9.16
CA PHE A 136 -0.41 -2.46 -8.15
C PHE A 136 -0.50 -3.90 -8.68
N ARG A 137 -0.95 -4.07 -9.93
CA ARG A 137 -1.01 -5.37 -10.60
C ARG A 137 0.36 -6.04 -10.71
N ALA A 138 1.39 -5.26 -11.04
CA ALA A 138 2.77 -5.74 -11.18
C ALA A 138 3.45 -6.05 -9.83
N ALA A 139 3.02 -5.38 -8.75
CA ALA A 139 3.69 -5.49 -7.45
C ALA A 139 3.16 -6.67 -6.63
N LYS A 140 4.06 -7.57 -6.24
CA LYS A 140 3.70 -8.76 -5.44
C LYS A 140 3.53 -8.47 -3.95
N ILE A 141 3.91 -7.29 -3.48
CA ILE A 141 3.69 -6.86 -2.10
C ILE A 141 3.20 -5.41 -2.12
N GLY A 142 2.02 -5.17 -1.53
CA GLY A 142 1.54 -3.84 -1.19
C GLY A 142 1.92 -3.51 0.25
N LEU A 143 2.62 -2.40 0.46
CA LEU A 143 3.08 -1.99 1.79
C LEU A 143 2.38 -0.69 2.20
N VAL A 144 1.33 -0.82 3.01
CA VAL A 144 0.45 0.27 3.45
C VAL A 144 0.52 0.37 4.97
N THR A 145 1.42 1.21 5.48
CA THR A 145 1.75 1.24 6.91
C THR A 145 1.59 2.64 7.52
N PRO A 146 0.40 3.28 7.42
CA PRO A 146 0.17 4.54 8.08
C PRO A 146 0.29 4.39 9.61
N LEU A 147 0.77 5.44 10.28
CA LEU A 147 0.79 5.51 11.76
C LEU A 147 -0.63 5.64 12.29
N ARG A 148 -1.49 6.31 11.53
CA ARG A 148 -2.92 6.44 11.77
C ARG A 148 -3.63 6.86 10.48
N ASP A 149 -4.71 6.16 10.15
CA ASP A 149 -5.55 6.50 9.00
C ASP A 149 -7.01 6.12 9.28
N GLY A 150 -7.95 6.98 8.89
CA GLY A 150 -9.39 6.71 9.08
C GLY A 150 -9.89 5.53 8.26
N MET A 151 -9.33 5.31 7.07
CA MET A 151 -9.65 4.18 6.20
C MET A 151 -8.39 3.65 5.48
N ASN A 152 -7.84 4.40 4.54
CA ASN A 152 -6.80 4.09 3.57
C ASN A 152 -7.33 3.29 2.36
N LEU A 153 -7.84 4.02 1.36
CA LEU A 153 -8.36 3.42 0.13
C LEU A 153 -7.30 2.73 -0.72
N VAL A 154 -6.02 3.15 -0.61
CA VAL A 154 -4.91 2.51 -1.34
C VAL A 154 -4.79 1.01 -1.01
N ALA A 155 -5.09 0.61 0.23
CA ALA A 155 -5.12 -0.79 0.61
C ALA A 155 -6.20 -1.57 -0.16
N LYS A 156 -7.38 -0.98 -0.33
CA LYS A 156 -8.49 -1.55 -1.11
C LYS A 156 -8.17 -1.58 -2.61
N GLU A 157 -7.61 -0.49 -3.14
CA GLU A 157 -7.17 -0.38 -4.54
C GLU A 157 -6.09 -1.41 -4.87
N TYR A 158 -5.12 -1.62 -3.97
CA TYR A 158 -4.10 -2.65 -4.16
C TYR A 158 -4.72 -4.04 -4.28
N VAL A 159 -5.65 -4.40 -3.39
CA VAL A 159 -6.35 -5.69 -3.44
C VAL A 159 -7.16 -5.82 -4.73
N ALA A 160 -7.92 -4.79 -5.10
CA ALA A 160 -8.78 -4.80 -6.28
C ALA A 160 -8.00 -4.94 -7.60
N ALA A 161 -6.75 -4.48 -7.65
CA ALA A 161 -5.90 -4.55 -8.84
C ALA A 161 -5.20 -5.90 -9.03
N GLN A 162 -5.23 -6.82 -8.04
CA GLN A 162 -4.43 -8.05 -8.09
C GLN A 162 -4.95 -9.06 -9.12
N ASP A 163 -4.04 -9.94 -9.58
CA ASP A 163 -4.36 -11.08 -10.42
C ASP A 163 -4.90 -12.24 -9.56
N PRO A 164 -6.14 -12.71 -9.78
CA PRO A 164 -6.68 -13.84 -9.03
C PRO A 164 -5.82 -15.11 -9.12
N ASP A 165 -5.16 -15.32 -10.25
CA ASP A 165 -4.33 -16.51 -10.45
C ASP A 165 -2.97 -16.44 -9.77
N ASP A 166 -2.43 -15.23 -9.56
CA ASP A 166 -1.15 -15.00 -8.87
C ASP A 166 -1.17 -13.70 -8.05
N PRO A 167 -2.06 -13.59 -7.05
CA PRO A 167 -2.22 -12.36 -6.29
C PRO A 167 -1.01 -12.03 -5.42
N GLY A 168 -0.77 -10.75 -5.20
CA GLY A 168 0.21 -10.27 -4.24
C GLY A 168 -0.27 -10.35 -2.80
N VAL A 169 0.57 -9.90 -1.87
CA VAL A 169 0.31 -9.86 -0.43
C VAL A 169 0.17 -8.42 0.02
N LEU A 170 -0.91 -8.10 0.72
CA LEU A 170 -1.06 -6.81 1.39
C LEU A 170 -0.46 -6.87 2.80
N ILE A 171 0.51 -6.00 3.07
CA ILE A 171 1.00 -5.69 4.42
C ILE A 171 0.33 -4.39 4.84
N LEU A 172 -0.47 -4.43 5.92
CA LEU A 172 -1.34 -3.33 6.32
C LEU A 172 -1.13 -2.96 7.79
N SER A 173 -1.04 -1.66 8.06
CA SER A 173 -1.05 -1.15 9.43
C SER A 173 -2.36 -1.50 10.14
N ARG A 174 -2.26 -2.05 11.35
CA ARG A 174 -3.42 -2.26 12.23
C ARG A 174 -4.11 -0.97 12.66
N PHE A 175 -3.49 0.19 12.43
CA PHE A 175 -4.04 1.52 12.75
C PHE A 175 -4.67 2.20 11.52
N ALA A 176 -4.82 1.50 10.40
CA ALA A 176 -5.67 1.91 9.28
C ALA A 176 -7.09 1.37 9.49
N GLY A 177 -8.12 2.18 9.23
CA GLY A 177 -9.52 1.73 9.31
C GLY A 177 -9.79 0.54 8.40
N ALA A 178 -9.14 0.47 7.24
CA ALA A 178 -9.22 -0.66 6.31
C ALA A 178 -8.82 -2.00 6.94
N ALA A 179 -8.01 -2.02 8.03
CA ALA A 179 -7.61 -3.24 8.71
C ALA A 179 -8.79 -3.97 9.39
N GLN A 180 -9.89 -3.25 9.67
CA GLN A 180 -11.12 -3.85 10.21
C GLN A 180 -11.93 -4.63 9.15
N GLN A 181 -11.68 -4.35 7.88
CA GLN A 181 -12.35 -4.99 6.75
C GLN A 181 -11.43 -5.97 6.01
N LEU A 182 -10.12 -5.74 6.02
CA LEU A 182 -9.11 -6.54 5.34
C LEU A 182 -8.30 -7.38 6.35
N GLU A 183 -9.01 -8.19 7.15
CA GLU A 183 -8.43 -8.97 8.26
C GLU A 183 -7.40 -10.01 7.79
N ASP A 184 -7.52 -10.47 6.53
CA ASP A 184 -6.58 -11.42 5.90
C ASP A 184 -5.30 -10.76 5.36
N ALA A 185 -5.15 -9.44 5.48
CA ALA A 185 -3.87 -8.77 5.26
C ALA A 185 -2.83 -9.23 6.32
N VAL A 186 -1.55 -9.07 6.01
CA VAL A 186 -0.50 -9.22 7.02
C VAL A 186 -0.48 -7.94 7.86
N LEU A 187 -1.16 -7.99 9.02
CA LEU A 187 -1.31 -6.83 9.90
C LEU A 187 -0.04 -6.56 10.70
N VAL A 188 0.41 -5.29 10.69
CA VAL A 188 1.63 -4.86 11.36
C VAL A 188 1.40 -3.66 12.28
N ASN A 189 2.29 -3.52 13.27
CA ASN A 189 2.47 -2.28 14.00
C ASN A 189 3.50 -1.41 13.26
N PRO A 190 3.11 -0.30 12.61
CA PRO A 190 4.02 0.55 11.83
C PRO A 190 5.09 1.24 12.69
N HIS A 191 4.91 1.32 14.01
CA HIS A 191 5.91 1.86 14.95
C HIS A 191 7.02 0.86 15.31
N SER A 192 6.92 -0.39 14.84
CA SER A 192 7.93 -1.43 15.07
C SER A 192 8.63 -1.80 13.76
N PRO A 193 9.86 -1.34 13.53
CA PRO A 193 10.63 -1.75 12.35
C PRO A 193 10.83 -3.26 12.25
N ASP A 194 10.95 -3.96 13.38
CA ASP A 194 11.07 -5.42 13.41
C ASP A 194 9.77 -6.13 12.96
N ASP A 195 8.59 -5.61 13.33
CA ASP A 195 7.31 -6.17 12.91
C ASP A 195 7.11 -6.00 11.40
N VAL A 196 7.45 -4.82 10.86
CA VAL A 196 7.42 -4.55 9.41
C VAL A 196 8.42 -5.45 8.67
N ALA A 197 9.65 -5.60 9.18
CA ALA A 197 10.66 -6.46 8.58
C ALA A 197 10.22 -7.93 8.55
N HIS A 198 9.67 -8.44 9.65
CA HIS A 198 9.13 -9.80 9.73
C HIS A 198 7.99 -10.01 8.72
N ALA A 199 7.08 -9.04 8.58
CA ALA A 199 5.98 -9.11 7.64
C ALA A 199 6.45 -9.14 6.18
N ILE A 200 7.51 -8.38 5.84
CA ILE A 200 8.12 -8.42 4.51
C ILE A 200 8.67 -9.82 4.23
N GLY A 201 9.42 -10.42 5.16
CA GLY A 201 9.92 -11.78 5.03
C GLY A 201 8.79 -12.79 4.84
N LYS A 202 7.75 -12.73 5.69
CA LYS A 202 6.56 -13.58 5.57
C LYS A 202 5.88 -13.44 4.20
N ALA A 203 5.72 -12.22 3.70
CA ALA A 203 5.09 -11.97 2.40
C ALA A 203 5.90 -12.54 1.22
N LEU A 204 7.24 -12.42 1.27
CA LEU A 204 8.14 -12.97 0.27
C LEU A 204 8.10 -14.49 0.19
N ASP A 205 7.94 -15.15 1.34
CA ASP A 205 7.98 -16.63 1.46
C ASP A 205 6.58 -17.26 1.38
N MET A 206 5.51 -16.44 1.28
CA MET A 206 4.13 -16.91 1.26
C MET A 206 3.82 -17.71 -0.01
N LYS A 207 3.31 -18.92 0.16
CA LYS A 207 2.95 -19.81 -0.93
C LYS A 207 1.70 -19.33 -1.67
N ILE A 208 1.59 -19.70 -2.93
CA ILE A 208 0.50 -19.26 -3.81
C ILE A 208 -0.89 -19.62 -3.24
N ASP A 209 -1.07 -20.80 -2.64
CA ASP A 209 -2.36 -21.22 -2.10
C ASP A 209 -2.80 -20.32 -0.92
N GLU A 210 -1.86 -19.92 -0.04
CA GLU A 210 -2.14 -18.96 1.03
C GLU A 210 -2.42 -17.57 0.48
N ARG A 211 -1.67 -17.12 -0.54
CA ARG A 211 -1.91 -15.82 -1.18
C ARG A 211 -3.30 -15.75 -1.81
N ARG A 212 -3.72 -16.79 -2.51
CA ARG A 212 -5.05 -16.91 -3.11
C ARG A 212 -6.16 -16.90 -2.04
N ALA A 213 -6.02 -17.71 -1.00
CA ALA A 213 -7.02 -17.76 0.06
C ALA A 213 -7.24 -16.39 0.74
N ARG A 214 -6.14 -15.67 1.04
CA ARG A 214 -6.20 -14.31 1.59
C ARG A 214 -6.80 -13.30 0.60
N TYR A 215 -6.40 -13.37 -0.65
CA TYR A 215 -6.92 -12.52 -1.71
C TYR A 215 -8.43 -12.71 -1.90
N ASP A 216 -8.89 -13.96 -2.02
CA ASP A 216 -10.29 -14.29 -2.24
C ASP A 216 -11.21 -13.79 -1.12
N SER A 217 -10.73 -13.77 0.11
CA SER A 217 -11.44 -13.17 1.24
C SER A 217 -11.48 -11.65 1.11
N MET A 218 -10.32 -11.02 0.94
CA MET A 218 -10.22 -9.55 0.91
C MET A 218 -10.91 -8.94 -0.30
N VAL A 219 -10.80 -9.54 -1.49
CA VAL A 219 -11.40 -8.97 -2.72
C VAL A 219 -12.92 -8.97 -2.65
N ARG A 220 -13.53 -10.00 -2.06
CA ARG A 220 -14.98 -10.03 -1.80
C ARG A 220 -15.41 -8.86 -0.92
N THR A 221 -14.70 -8.65 0.18
CA THR A 221 -14.98 -7.52 1.08
C THR A 221 -14.83 -6.17 0.37
N VAL A 222 -13.79 -6.00 -0.47
CA VAL A 222 -13.61 -4.75 -1.22
C VAL A 222 -14.71 -4.53 -2.25
N HIS A 223 -15.16 -5.59 -2.92
CA HIS A 223 -16.25 -5.55 -3.89
C HIS A 223 -17.60 -5.25 -3.21
N ASP A 224 -17.91 -5.96 -2.13
CA ASP A 224 -19.24 -5.88 -1.49
C ASP A 224 -19.39 -4.60 -0.64
N ASP A 225 -18.31 -4.15 0.03
CA ASP A 225 -18.25 -2.91 0.82
C ASP A 225 -17.69 -1.74 -0.01
N ASN A 226 -18.26 -1.52 -1.19
CA ASN A 226 -17.87 -0.46 -2.13
C ASN A 226 -18.49 0.90 -1.75
N VAL A 227 -18.25 1.93 -2.57
CA VAL A 227 -18.78 3.29 -2.33
C VAL A 227 -20.32 3.37 -2.47
N GLU A 228 -20.91 2.53 -3.29
CA GLU A 228 -22.36 2.48 -3.48
C GLU A 228 -23.04 1.97 -2.21
N LYS A 229 -22.58 0.84 -1.67
CA LYS A 229 -23.05 0.31 -0.40
C LYS A 229 -22.87 1.29 0.75
N TRP A 230 -21.73 1.97 0.81
CA TRP A 230 -21.49 3.04 1.79
C TRP A 230 -22.53 4.15 1.69
N THR A 231 -22.87 4.57 0.46
CA THR A 231 -23.86 5.61 0.19
C THR A 231 -25.26 5.17 0.63
N GLU A 232 -25.65 3.94 0.28
CA GLU A 232 -26.94 3.36 0.66
C GLU A 232 -27.13 3.29 2.18
N ASP A 233 -26.13 2.75 2.89
CA ASP A 233 -26.15 2.62 4.34
C ASP A 233 -26.23 3.98 5.03
N PHE A 234 -25.43 4.96 4.56
CA PHE A 234 -25.42 6.31 5.11
C PHE A 234 -26.76 7.04 4.89
N VAL A 235 -27.29 7.00 3.67
CA VAL A 235 -28.56 7.67 3.32
C VAL A 235 -29.73 7.02 4.07
N THR A 236 -29.75 5.70 4.16
CA THR A 236 -30.79 4.95 4.89
C THR A 236 -30.84 5.38 6.35
N ASP A 237 -29.71 5.43 7.03
CA ASP A 237 -29.64 5.83 8.44
C ASP A 237 -29.92 7.35 8.64
N LEU A 238 -29.61 8.18 7.65
CA LEU A 238 -29.89 9.62 7.70
C LEU A 238 -31.38 9.92 7.60
N THR A 239 -32.13 9.08 6.91
CA THR A 239 -33.59 9.27 6.63
C THR A 239 -34.50 8.48 7.57
N ALA A 240 -33.94 7.64 8.44
CA ALA A 240 -34.66 6.88 9.48
C ALA A 240 -34.90 7.71 10.75
#